data_bd117e074e3e6024ce6192c6f474aab9
#
_entry.id   bd117e074e3e6024ce6192c6f474aab9
#
_cell.length_a   1.000
_cell.length_b   1.000
_cell.length_c   1.000
_cell.angle_alpha   90.00
_cell.angle_beta   90.00
_cell.angle_gamma   90.00
#
_symmetry.space_group_name_H-M   'P 1'
#
loop_
_entity.id
_entity.type
_entity.pdbx_description
1 polymer ?
#
loop_
_entity_poly.entity_id
_entity_poly.type
_entity_poly.pdbx_seq_one_letter_code
_entity_poly.pdbx_strand_id
1 'polypeptide(L)'
;MSQEFQSPVDVSFLAELDGTEQRYVVLLPTGFDSDVPHDVMIALHGHGSDRWQFVNDKRPECQGARDTARRQNMIFVSPDYRAKTSWMGPAAEADLLQILDELNGRFRIRDVVIAGGSMGGTAALTFAALHPNGVDAVVALNGTANLLEYPNFNEAIAESFGGTKTDRPDVYRERSAEFFPERLTMPVAFTTGGKDTLVPPESTLRLFEKLKQQGSPALSIHKADGGHETDYVDTMAAFKFVFDQLDAQRAARTPPALSTFDKDTTIVCLGDSVTGVYYHTGGYRAYPEMLELGLRKAHPTASIRVINAGISGNTTNDGLARLEQDVLRHHPDLVTISFGLNDMTRVPPDQFRTNLEQLIDRCRARQSLVMLCTPNAVIHTESRPIPRLIEYCRIIREVGQAKDVPVCDQYVAGERLKSRAPQTWRLTMSDEIHPNMDGHKRMAEELCRSISGAEVSLDSIEPPPALARTKVQLTGGNTLKIVAMEPIAAFVQSALLQQQADAKLEIIPWPITGKSLSELEQSAKDLVRATKPDLVVLMIPATETTDFETSVHAISWLMNWSLSFGHQEWDCIVVHPSVVDPMTDPEQGALIRRLVHAQHLDLIDRKPGDTAAADAIVKAWFQAHIGQ
;
A
#
# COMPACT_ATOMS: atom_id res chain seq x y z
N MET A 1 26.21 12.90 -13.73
CA MET A 1 25.39 14.13 -13.93
C MET A 1 24.55 14.27 -12.69
N SER A 2 24.55 15.44 -12.01
CA SER A 2 23.67 15.66 -10.87
C SER A 2 22.23 15.62 -11.39
N GLN A 3 21.44 14.69 -10.90
CA GLN A 3 20.00 14.67 -11.16
C GLN A 3 19.40 15.97 -10.58
N GLU A 4 18.56 16.63 -11.34
CA GLU A 4 17.85 17.81 -10.88
C GLU A 4 16.41 17.42 -10.51
N PHE A 5 15.70 18.27 -9.78
CA PHE A 5 14.27 18.09 -9.58
C PHE A 5 13.48 18.70 -10.75
N GLN A 6 12.30 18.15 -11.00
CA GLN A 6 11.27 18.80 -11.80
C GLN A 6 10.78 20.07 -11.08
N SER A 7 9.98 20.89 -11.76
CA SER A 7 9.36 22.06 -11.14
C SER A 7 8.54 21.66 -9.89
N PRO A 8 8.63 22.44 -8.80
CA PRO A 8 7.85 22.18 -7.60
C PRO A 8 6.34 22.17 -7.88
N VAL A 9 5.65 21.19 -7.31
CA VAL A 9 4.18 21.12 -7.33
C VAL A 9 3.67 21.46 -5.94
N ASP A 10 2.92 22.56 -5.81
CA ASP A 10 2.24 22.96 -4.57
C ASP A 10 0.87 22.29 -4.53
N VAL A 11 0.69 21.32 -3.63
CA VAL A 11 -0.51 20.50 -3.48
C VAL A 11 -1.33 21.05 -2.31
N SER A 12 -2.63 21.23 -2.50
CA SER A 12 -3.59 21.51 -1.43
C SER A 12 -4.48 20.30 -1.19
N PHE A 13 -4.85 20.10 0.07
CA PHE A 13 -5.81 19.07 0.48
C PHE A 13 -6.67 19.59 1.63
N LEU A 14 -7.83 19.01 1.83
CA LEU A 14 -8.66 19.23 3.01
C LEU A 14 -8.26 18.23 4.09
N ALA A 15 -7.89 18.73 5.27
CA ALA A 15 -7.52 17.89 6.39
C ALA A 15 -8.75 17.07 6.85
N GLU A 16 -8.63 15.75 6.88
CA GLU A 16 -9.71 14.85 7.31
C GLU A 16 -10.13 15.09 8.76
N LEU A 17 -9.20 15.59 9.58
CA LEU A 17 -9.45 15.84 11.00
C LEU A 17 -10.52 16.95 11.21
N ASP A 18 -10.51 18.02 10.40
CA ASP A 18 -11.30 19.23 10.68
C ASP A 18 -11.75 20.00 9.43
N GLY A 19 -11.49 19.49 8.23
CA GLY A 19 -11.86 20.13 6.96
C GLY A 19 -11.09 21.40 6.62
N THR A 20 -10.01 21.75 7.34
CA THR A 20 -9.17 22.91 7.01
C THR A 20 -8.29 22.63 5.79
N GLU A 21 -8.08 23.66 4.95
CA GLU A 21 -7.16 23.54 3.81
C GLU A 21 -5.71 23.50 4.31
N GLN A 22 -4.99 22.43 3.96
CA GLN A 22 -3.58 22.22 4.24
C GLN A 22 -2.79 22.06 2.94
N ARG A 23 -1.45 22.22 3.01
CA ARG A 23 -0.60 22.23 1.82
C ARG A 23 0.74 21.55 2.02
N TYR A 24 1.26 20.96 0.94
CA TYR A 24 2.63 20.47 0.87
C TYR A 24 3.21 20.65 -0.53
N VAL A 25 4.54 20.73 -0.65
CA VAL A 25 5.24 20.81 -1.92
C VAL A 25 5.87 19.46 -2.24
N VAL A 26 5.72 19.01 -3.48
CA VAL A 26 6.37 17.81 -4.01
C VAL A 26 7.39 18.20 -5.08
N LEU A 27 8.59 17.63 -4.98
CA LEU A 27 9.61 17.68 -6.01
C LEU A 27 9.88 16.24 -6.50
N LEU A 28 9.61 15.97 -7.75
CA LEU A 28 9.97 14.69 -8.37
C LEU A 28 11.39 14.79 -8.96
N PRO A 29 12.19 13.72 -8.88
CA PRO A 29 13.50 13.72 -9.52
C PRO A 29 13.36 13.80 -11.05
N THR A 30 14.36 14.39 -11.71
CA THR A 30 14.42 14.38 -13.17
C THR A 30 14.60 12.94 -13.65
N GLY A 31 13.72 12.48 -14.55
CA GLY A 31 13.69 11.08 -14.95
C GLY A 31 12.94 10.17 -13.99
N PHE A 32 12.01 10.75 -13.19
CA PHE A 32 11.07 9.98 -12.39
C PHE A 32 10.38 8.91 -13.27
N ASP A 33 10.40 7.68 -12.78
CA ASP A 33 9.77 6.53 -13.43
C ASP A 33 8.76 5.92 -12.45
N SER A 34 7.48 5.96 -12.79
CA SER A 34 6.42 5.36 -11.98
C SER A 34 6.48 3.83 -11.90
N ASP A 35 7.25 3.21 -12.82
CA ASP A 35 7.37 1.76 -12.94
C ASP A 35 8.38 1.15 -11.96
N VAL A 36 9.02 1.98 -11.12
CA VAL A 36 9.92 1.54 -10.06
C VAL A 36 9.53 2.16 -8.72
N PRO A 37 9.72 1.44 -7.60
CA PRO A 37 9.54 2.02 -6.27
C PRO A 37 10.59 3.10 -5.96
N HIS A 38 10.14 4.20 -5.34
CA HIS A 38 10.99 5.32 -4.95
C HIS A 38 11.05 5.48 -3.44
N ASP A 39 12.18 5.96 -2.93
CA ASP A 39 12.26 6.48 -1.57
C ASP A 39 11.64 7.87 -1.51
N VAL A 40 11.05 8.20 -0.37
CA VAL A 40 10.49 9.53 -0.09
C VAL A 40 11.28 10.18 1.03
N MET A 41 11.70 11.43 0.83
CA MET A 41 12.22 12.29 1.90
C MET A 41 11.15 13.30 2.29
N ILE A 42 10.70 13.27 3.54
CA ILE A 42 9.81 14.28 4.12
C ILE A 42 10.67 15.26 4.92
N ALA A 43 10.69 16.52 4.49
CA ALA A 43 11.50 17.57 5.09
C ALA A 43 10.63 18.56 5.86
N LEU A 44 10.71 18.54 7.19
CA LEU A 44 9.90 19.32 8.12
C LEU A 44 10.56 20.65 8.46
N HIS A 45 9.85 21.76 8.23
CA HIS A 45 10.35 23.11 8.46
C HIS A 45 10.54 23.44 9.96
N GLY A 46 11.35 24.47 10.24
CA GLY A 46 11.56 25.02 11.58
C GLY A 46 10.45 25.98 12.02
N HIS A 47 10.47 26.34 13.31
CA HIS A 47 9.50 27.27 13.91
C HIS A 47 9.43 28.60 13.15
N GLY A 48 8.23 29.04 12.83
CA GLY A 48 7.95 30.29 12.12
C GLY A 48 8.09 30.22 10.60
N SER A 49 8.42 29.05 10.03
CA SER A 49 8.56 28.85 8.60
C SER A 49 7.34 28.12 7.99
N ASP A 50 7.49 27.60 6.77
CA ASP A 50 6.44 26.90 6.04
C ASP A 50 7.05 25.88 5.06
N ARG A 51 6.20 25.19 4.27
CA ARG A 51 6.57 24.17 3.27
C ARG A 51 7.63 24.64 2.26
N TRP A 52 7.84 25.93 2.08
CA TRP A 52 8.83 26.44 1.13
C TRP A 52 10.26 26.50 1.69
N GLN A 53 10.44 26.36 3.02
CA GLN A 53 11.75 26.44 3.64
C GLN A 53 12.73 25.43 3.03
N PHE A 54 12.44 24.16 3.11
CA PHE A 54 13.34 23.13 2.59
C PHE A 54 13.41 23.09 1.05
N VAL A 55 12.43 23.70 0.38
CA VAL A 55 12.43 23.83 -1.09
C VAL A 55 13.36 24.93 -1.58
N ASN A 56 13.34 26.11 -0.95
CA ASN A 56 13.96 27.32 -1.48
C ASN A 56 15.14 27.85 -0.67
N ASP A 57 15.19 27.58 0.65
CA ASP A 57 16.20 28.16 1.52
C ASP A 57 17.61 27.62 1.20
N LYS A 58 18.60 28.51 1.26
CA LYS A 58 20.01 28.22 1.00
C LYS A 58 20.77 27.79 2.25
N ARG A 59 20.12 27.74 3.41
CA ARG A 59 20.76 27.24 4.63
C ARG A 59 21.31 25.86 4.43
N PRO A 60 22.46 25.53 5.06
CA PRO A 60 23.18 24.27 4.87
C PRO A 60 22.32 23.03 5.06
N GLU A 61 21.45 23.02 6.08
CA GLU A 61 20.55 21.93 6.36
C GLU A 61 19.50 21.69 5.25
N CYS A 62 18.94 22.77 4.71
CA CYS A 62 17.98 22.70 3.62
C CYS A 62 18.65 22.26 2.31
N GLN A 63 19.84 22.79 2.03
CA GLN A 63 20.62 22.42 0.85
C GLN A 63 21.07 20.95 0.93
N GLY A 64 21.58 20.51 2.08
CA GLY A 64 22.03 19.14 2.28
C GLY A 64 20.89 18.11 2.10
N ALA A 65 19.69 18.41 2.59
CA ALA A 65 18.51 17.56 2.39
C ALA A 65 18.16 17.43 0.89
N ARG A 66 18.07 18.57 0.16
CA ARG A 66 17.79 18.55 -1.29
C ARG A 66 18.88 17.82 -2.08
N ASP A 67 20.15 18.08 -1.78
CA ASP A 67 21.26 17.44 -2.48
C ASP A 67 21.31 15.93 -2.23
N THR A 68 20.95 15.49 -1.02
CA THR A 68 20.80 14.08 -0.71
C THR A 68 19.66 13.46 -1.48
N ALA A 69 18.48 14.06 -1.45
CA ALA A 69 17.33 13.53 -2.18
C ALA A 69 17.58 13.42 -3.69
N ARG A 70 18.27 14.40 -4.29
CA ARG A 70 18.70 14.34 -5.70
C ARG A 70 19.66 13.18 -5.96
N ARG A 71 20.69 12.99 -5.11
CA ARG A 71 21.67 11.91 -5.27
C ARG A 71 21.06 10.52 -5.15
N GLN A 72 20.06 10.40 -4.26
CA GLN A 72 19.36 9.15 -3.99
C GLN A 72 18.12 8.94 -4.90
N ASN A 73 17.87 9.85 -5.83
CA ASN A 73 16.71 9.80 -6.76
C ASN A 73 15.37 9.70 -6.04
N MET A 74 15.19 10.48 -4.96
CA MET A 74 14.02 10.42 -4.08
C MET A 74 12.91 11.38 -4.53
N ILE A 75 11.68 11.03 -4.20
CA ILE A 75 10.58 12.00 -4.12
C ILE A 75 10.85 12.88 -2.89
N PHE A 76 10.89 14.21 -3.05
CA PHE A 76 11.10 15.12 -1.96
C PHE A 76 9.81 15.86 -1.63
N VAL A 77 9.40 15.81 -0.37
CA VAL A 77 8.14 16.37 0.12
C VAL A 77 8.41 17.32 1.27
N SER A 78 7.86 18.53 1.20
CA SER A 78 7.96 19.53 2.26
C SER A 78 6.58 20.06 2.61
N PRO A 79 5.99 19.65 3.75
CA PRO A 79 4.65 20.03 4.17
C PRO A 79 4.64 21.26 5.08
N ASP A 80 3.47 21.93 5.16
CA ASP A 80 3.17 22.88 6.24
C ASP A 80 2.94 22.14 7.57
N TYR A 81 2.57 20.88 7.53
CA TYR A 81 2.18 20.04 8.66
C TYR A 81 1.48 20.84 9.77
N ARG A 82 0.32 21.37 9.41
CA ARG A 82 -0.65 22.18 10.16
C ARG A 82 -0.33 23.67 10.24
N ALA A 83 0.85 24.08 10.70
CA ALA A 83 1.13 25.50 10.94
C ALA A 83 2.62 25.77 11.09
N LYS A 84 2.99 27.05 10.96
CA LYS A 84 4.37 27.53 11.17
C LYS A 84 4.95 27.19 12.55
N THR A 85 4.10 26.82 13.50
CA THR A 85 4.44 26.57 14.91
C THR A 85 3.87 25.24 15.41
N SER A 86 3.78 24.24 14.56
CA SER A 86 3.04 23.00 14.83
C SER A 86 3.63 22.07 15.90
N TRP A 87 4.95 22.06 16.10
CA TRP A 87 5.66 21.21 17.06
C TRP A 87 5.20 19.72 17.10
N MET A 88 4.64 19.23 16.00
CA MET A 88 4.06 17.90 15.86
C MET A 88 2.95 17.62 16.90
N GLY A 89 2.01 18.56 17.03
CA GLY A 89 0.77 18.32 17.78
C GLY A 89 -0.16 17.33 17.05
N PRO A 90 -1.28 16.92 17.71
CA PRO A 90 -2.18 15.91 17.13
C PRO A 90 -2.69 16.22 15.73
N ALA A 91 -2.97 17.48 15.43
CA ALA A 91 -3.44 17.87 14.10
C ALA A 91 -2.31 17.82 13.04
N ALA A 92 -1.07 18.18 13.41
CA ALA A 92 0.08 18.06 12.52
C ALA A 92 0.43 16.59 12.22
N GLU A 93 0.27 15.72 13.22
CA GLU A 93 0.42 14.27 13.07
C GLU A 93 -0.62 13.70 12.08
N ALA A 94 -1.89 14.08 12.25
CA ALA A 94 -2.97 13.65 11.34
C ALA A 94 -2.73 14.12 9.91
N ASP A 95 -2.33 15.38 9.71
CA ASP A 95 -1.99 15.91 8.38
C ASP A 95 -0.83 15.14 7.72
N LEU A 96 0.21 14.80 8.49
CA LEU A 96 1.35 14.07 7.95
C LEU A 96 1.00 12.63 7.58
N LEU A 97 0.15 11.97 8.36
CA LEU A 97 -0.40 10.65 8.01
C LEU A 97 -1.23 10.72 6.73
N GLN A 98 -2.10 11.73 6.59
CA GLN A 98 -2.89 11.93 5.37
C GLN A 98 -2.00 12.19 4.16
N ILE A 99 -0.95 13.00 4.28
CA ILE A 99 0.03 13.23 3.20
C ILE A 99 0.72 11.92 2.82
N LEU A 100 1.14 11.11 3.79
CA LEU A 100 1.74 9.80 3.53
C LEU A 100 0.75 8.86 2.82
N ASP A 101 -0.52 8.90 3.20
CA ASP A 101 -1.55 8.12 2.55
C ASP A 101 -1.76 8.54 1.09
N GLU A 102 -1.89 9.84 0.82
CA GLU A 102 -1.98 10.39 -0.54
C GLU A 102 -0.76 10.01 -1.41
N LEU A 103 0.46 10.10 -0.84
CA LEU A 103 1.68 9.72 -1.55
C LEU A 103 1.71 8.22 -1.87
N ASN A 104 1.35 7.35 -0.93
CA ASN A 104 1.28 5.90 -1.16
C ASN A 104 0.14 5.49 -2.13
N GLY A 105 -0.90 6.29 -2.22
CA GLY A 105 -1.97 6.14 -3.22
C GLY A 105 -1.53 6.55 -4.64
N ARG A 106 -0.49 7.38 -4.77
CA ARG A 106 0.02 7.91 -6.06
C ARG A 106 1.31 7.26 -6.54
N PHE A 107 2.13 6.74 -5.62
CA PHE A 107 3.47 6.25 -5.89
C PHE A 107 3.73 4.92 -5.20
N ARG A 108 4.57 4.08 -5.78
CA ARG A 108 5.17 2.94 -5.06
C ARG A 108 6.32 3.45 -4.20
N ILE A 109 6.08 3.54 -2.89
CA ILE A 109 7.07 4.03 -1.92
C ILE A 109 7.79 2.84 -1.29
N ARG A 110 9.13 2.85 -1.42
CA ARG A 110 10.01 1.84 -0.83
C ARG A 110 10.31 2.18 0.62
N ASP A 111 11.03 3.28 0.86
CA ASP A 111 11.40 3.72 2.20
C ASP A 111 11.02 5.19 2.42
N VAL A 112 10.69 5.55 3.66
CA VAL A 112 10.35 6.90 4.09
C VAL A 112 11.44 7.41 5.03
N VAL A 113 12.15 8.45 4.60
CA VAL A 113 13.13 9.18 5.42
C VAL A 113 12.48 10.48 5.87
N ILE A 114 12.39 10.69 7.18
CA ILE A 114 11.89 11.94 7.75
C ILE A 114 13.05 12.76 8.28
N ALA A 115 13.11 14.03 7.88
CA ALA A 115 14.17 14.96 8.27
C ALA A 115 13.63 16.32 8.64
N GLY A 116 14.35 17.05 9.48
CA GLY A 116 13.97 18.43 9.78
C GLY A 116 15.00 19.14 10.66
N GLY A 117 14.90 20.47 10.72
CA GLY A 117 15.76 21.30 11.55
C GLY A 117 14.98 21.99 12.66
N SER A 118 15.57 22.13 13.86
CA SER A 118 14.95 22.81 15.01
C SER A 118 13.60 22.16 15.40
N MET A 119 12.50 22.91 15.33
CA MET A 119 11.14 22.36 15.49
C MET A 119 10.92 21.15 14.56
N GLY A 120 11.38 21.22 13.30
CA GLY A 120 11.27 20.12 12.35
C GLY A 120 12.07 18.88 12.76
N GLY A 121 13.25 19.05 13.39
CA GLY A 121 14.04 17.96 13.94
C GLY A 121 13.34 17.28 15.14
N THR A 122 12.72 18.08 16.02
CA THR A 122 11.86 17.58 17.10
C THR A 122 10.67 16.83 16.53
N ALA A 123 9.99 17.41 15.53
CA ALA A 123 8.84 16.82 14.88
C ALA A 123 9.16 15.47 14.19
N ALA A 124 10.34 15.37 13.57
CA ALA A 124 10.81 14.11 12.95
C ALA A 124 10.99 12.99 13.99
N LEU A 125 11.62 13.29 15.13
CA LEU A 125 11.76 12.34 16.25
C LEU A 125 10.42 11.94 16.85
N THR A 126 9.54 12.93 17.07
CA THR A 126 8.20 12.70 17.60
C THR A 126 7.39 11.79 16.70
N PHE A 127 7.32 12.10 15.40
CA PHE A 127 6.56 11.32 14.44
C PHE A 127 7.08 9.89 14.31
N ALA A 128 8.40 9.69 14.26
CA ALA A 128 9.00 8.38 14.20
C ALA A 128 8.74 7.54 15.47
N ALA A 129 8.71 8.16 16.65
CA ALA A 129 8.38 7.47 17.90
C ALA A 129 6.88 7.11 18.00
N LEU A 130 5.99 7.91 17.41
CA LEU A 130 4.56 7.63 17.33
C LEU A 130 4.25 6.56 16.28
N HIS A 131 4.97 6.58 15.15
CA HIS A 131 4.72 5.72 13.97
C HIS A 131 5.97 4.94 13.54
N PRO A 132 6.53 4.07 14.41
CA PRO A 132 7.82 3.41 14.17
C PRO A 132 7.84 2.51 12.91
N ASN A 133 6.71 1.96 12.51
CA ASN A 133 6.60 1.15 11.29
C ASN A 133 6.34 1.98 10.03
N GLY A 134 6.05 3.27 10.17
CA GLY A 134 5.77 4.20 9.06
C GLY A 134 7.01 4.93 8.55
N VAL A 135 8.13 4.90 9.29
CA VAL A 135 9.37 5.64 9.00
C VAL A 135 10.55 4.66 8.97
N ASP A 136 11.39 4.78 7.94
CA ASP A 136 12.52 3.89 7.72
C ASP A 136 13.87 4.52 8.14
N ALA A 137 13.96 5.87 8.24
CA ALA A 137 15.12 6.57 8.82
C ALA A 137 14.76 7.98 9.28
N VAL A 138 15.52 8.51 10.23
CA VAL A 138 15.32 9.85 10.81
C VAL A 138 16.61 10.66 10.78
N VAL A 139 16.51 11.95 10.35
CA VAL A 139 17.59 12.94 10.49
C VAL A 139 17.07 14.14 11.25
N ALA A 140 17.45 14.26 12.52
CA ALA A 140 17.03 15.34 13.42
C ALA A 140 18.16 16.36 13.61
N LEU A 141 18.05 17.51 12.95
CA LEU A 141 19.06 18.59 13.02
C LEU A 141 18.66 19.60 14.10
N ASN A 142 19.44 19.67 15.17
CA ASN A 142 19.24 20.59 16.30
C ASN A 142 17.82 20.54 16.90
N GLY A 143 17.22 19.34 17.02
CA GLY A 143 15.92 19.11 17.64
C GLY A 143 16.02 18.72 19.11
N THR A 144 14.93 18.86 19.89
CA THR A 144 14.81 18.30 21.24
C THR A 144 14.11 16.95 21.22
N ALA A 145 14.52 16.04 22.08
CA ALA A 145 13.88 14.73 22.26
C ALA A 145 12.90 14.69 23.46
N ASN A 146 12.80 15.77 24.22
CA ASN A 146 11.97 15.80 25.45
C ASN A 146 11.25 17.14 25.58
N LEU A 147 9.96 17.15 25.25
CA LEU A 147 9.10 18.33 25.29
C LEU A 147 8.61 18.67 26.73
N LEU A 148 8.66 17.71 27.68
CA LEU A 148 8.33 17.98 29.07
C LEU A 148 9.36 18.90 29.74
N GLU A 149 10.66 18.69 29.50
CA GLU A 149 11.70 19.52 30.07
C GLU A 149 12.08 20.73 29.21
N TYR A 150 11.72 20.73 27.92
CA TYR A 150 12.09 21.77 26.95
C TYR A 150 11.60 23.16 27.41
N PRO A 151 12.49 24.15 27.59
CA PRO A 151 12.13 25.40 28.28
C PRO A 151 11.51 26.47 27.37
N ASN A 152 11.72 26.38 26.03
CA ASN A 152 11.37 27.44 25.11
C ASN A 152 10.06 27.15 24.35
N PHE A 153 9.49 28.16 23.69
CA PHE A 153 8.29 28.07 22.83
C PHE A 153 7.04 27.50 23.53
N ASN A 154 6.93 27.62 24.85
CA ASN A 154 5.87 26.98 25.63
C ASN A 154 4.45 27.36 25.16
N GLU A 155 4.21 28.61 24.74
CA GLU A 155 2.90 29.06 24.25
C GLU A 155 2.53 28.36 22.92
N ALA A 156 3.45 28.35 21.96
CA ALA A 156 3.23 27.71 20.67
C ALA A 156 3.04 26.18 20.79
N ILE A 157 3.80 25.53 21.68
CA ILE A 157 3.64 24.11 21.95
C ILE A 157 2.29 23.84 22.63
N ALA A 158 1.90 24.68 23.61
CA ALA A 158 0.62 24.52 24.30
C ALA A 158 -0.58 24.72 23.34
N GLU A 159 -0.50 25.67 22.41
CA GLU A 159 -1.50 25.84 21.36
C GLU A 159 -1.60 24.58 20.48
N SER A 160 -0.48 24.07 20.01
CA SER A 160 -0.43 22.86 19.16
C SER A 160 -0.89 21.58 19.89
N PHE A 161 -0.60 21.47 21.20
CA PHE A 161 -0.91 20.28 22.01
C PHE A 161 -2.26 20.36 22.73
N GLY A 162 -2.97 21.49 22.59
CA GLY A 162 -4.28 21.72 23.20
C GLY A 162 -4.20 21.94 24.72
N GLY A 163 -3.09 22.47 25.25
CA GLY A 163 -2.88 22.82 26.65
C GLY A 163 -1.41 22.81 27.06
N THR A 164 -1.13 23.35 28.23
CA THR A 164 0.22 23.42 28.78
C THR A 164 0.75 22.06 29.25
N LYS A 165 2.04 21.97 29.61
CA LYS A 165 2.66 20.78 30.20
C LYS A 165 1.96 20.32 31.48
N THR A 166 1.39 21.27 32.22
CA THR A 166 0.64 20.97 33.46
C THR A 166 -0.75 20.42 33.16
N ASP A 167 -1.40 20.93 32.11
CA ASP A 167 -2.76 20.54 31.72
C ASP A 167 -2.78 19.20 30.96
N ARG A 168 -1.77 18.95 30.13
CA ARG A 168 -1.69 17.80 29.20
C ARG A 168 -0.36 17.05 29.29
N PRO A 169 0.11 16.68 30.50
CA PRO A 169 1.42 16.06 30.67
C PRO A 169 1.59 14.76 29.85
N ASP A 170 0.51 14.02 29.66
CA ASP A 170 0.53 12.77 28.88
C ASP A 170 0.83 13.04 27.39
N VAL A 171 0.23 14.08 26.80
CA VAL A 171 0.48 14.48 25.41
C VAL A 171 1.94 14.88 25.22
N TYR A 172 2.50 15.68 26.15
CA TYR A 172 3.91 16.05 26.09
C TYR A 172 4.84 14.85 26.23
N ARG A 173 4.51 13.92 27.14
CA ARG A 173 5.28 12.69 27.33
C ARG A 173 5.25 11.82 26.08
N GLU A 174 4.06 11.56 25.54
CA GLU A 174 3.86 10.72 24.35
C GLU A 174 4.63 11.26 23.14
N ARG A 175 4.74 12.59 23.02
CA ARG A 175 5.43 13.28 21.94
C ARG A 175 6.90 13.55 22.21
N SER A 176 7.44 12.99 23.27
CA SER A 176 8.86 13.08 23.64
C SER A 176 9.57 11.76 23.38
N ALA A 177 10.29 11.67 22.28
CA ALA A 177 10.95 10.44 21.82
C ALA A 177 11.92 9.84 22.85
N GLU A 178 12.48 10.67 23.75
CA GLU A 178 13.40 10.22 24.82
C GLU A 178 12.75 9.17 25.76
N PHE A 179 11.42 9.14 25.87
CA PHE A 179 10.72 8.19 26.75
C PHE A 179 10.44 6.83 26.08
N PHE A 180 10.62 6.73 24.76
CA PHE A 180 10.29 5.55 23.96
C PHE A 180 11.42 5.15 23.00
N PRO A 181 12.69 5.03 23.49
CA PRO A 181 13.82 4.70 22.63
C PRO A 181 13.64 3.35 21.95
N GLU A 182 12.91 2.41 22.56
CA GLU A 182 12.59 1.10 22.01
C GLU A 182 11.72 1.14 20.73
N ARG A 183 11.04 2.24 20.49
CA ARG A 183 10.26 2.46 19.26
C ARG A 183 11.14 2.94 18.09
N LEU A 184 12.31 3.51 18.37
CA LEU A 184 13.23 4.00 17.33
C LEU A 184 14.19 2.88 16.92
N THR A 185 13.66 1.91 16.16
CA THR A 185 14.42 0.76 15.64
C THR A 185 15.09 1.03 14.30
N MET A 186 14.67 2.11 13.62
CA MET A 186 15.25 2.58 12.36
C MET A 186 16.56 3.35 12.59
N PRO A 187 17.41 3.58 11.57
CA PRO A 187 18.56 4.47 11.64
C PRO A 187 18.18 5.90 12.02
N VAL A 188 18.83 6.46 13.03
CA VAL A 188 18.61 7.84 13.49
C VAL A 188 19.92 8.61 13.53
N ALA A 189 19.97 9.77 12.88
CA ALA A 189 21.10 10.69 12.97
C ALA A 189 20.68 12.01 13.63
N PHE A 190 21.52 12.50 14.54
CA PHE A 190 21.33 13.75 15.25
C PHE A 190 22.48 14.73 14.96
N THR A 191 22.17 16.02 14.86
CA THR A 191 23.16 17.08 15.04
C THR A 191 22.78 17.94 16.25
N THR A 192 23.76 18.38 17.04
CA THR A 192 23.52 19.19 18.24
C THR A 192 24.68 20.15 18.49
N GLY A 193 24.36 21.35 19.01
CA GLY A 193 25.35 22.34 19.45
C GLY A 193 25.40 22.44 20.98
N GLY A 194 26.60 22.35 21.57
CA GLY A 194 26.80 22.42 23.02
C GLY A 194 26.52 23.80 23.65
N LYS A 195 26.50 24.86 22.81
CA LYS A 195 26.14 26.21 23.22
C LYS A 195 24.76 26.65 22.70
N ASP A 196 23.96 25.69 22.23
CA ASP A 196 22.61 25.96 21.76
C ASP A 196 21.67 26.22 22.95
N THR A 197 21.32 27.48 23.14
CA THR A 197 20.37 27.93 24.18
C THR A 197 18.92 27.94 23.67
N LEU A 198 18.73 27.85 22.35
CA LEU A 198 17.40 27.83 21.75
C LEU A 198 16.81 26.41 21.82
N VAL A 199 17.60 25.40 21.47
CA VAL A 199 17.27 23.98 21.63
C VAL A 199 18.41 23.25 22.36
N PRO A 200 18.40 23.23 23.70
CA PRO A 200 19.43 22.59 24.51
C PRO A 200 19.62 21.12 24.12
N PRO A 201 20.88 20.62 23.98
CA PRO A 201 21.16 19.32 23.38
C PRO A 201 20.93 18.12 24.33
N GLU A 202 20.74 18.33 25.64
CA GLU A 202 20.84 17.30 26.68
C GLU A 202 19.87 16.15 26.46
N SER A 203 18.61 16.43 26.10
CA SER A 203 17.60 15.38 25.87
C SER A 203 17.96 14.51 24.66
N THR A 204 18.44 15.12 23.59
CA THR A 204 18.84 14.43 22.38
C THR A 204 20.09 13.57 22.60
N LEU A 205 21.05 14.08 23.37
CA LEU A 205 22.23 13.30 23.75
C LEU A 205 21.86 12.11 24.66
N ARG A 206 20.92 12.29 25.61
CA ARG A 206 20.42 11.16 26.43
C ARG A 206 19.68 10.14 25.58
N LEU A 207 18.86 10.58 24.63
CA LEU A 207 18.20 9.65 23.68
C LEU A 207 19.24 8.87 22.88
N PHE A 208 20.26 9.53 22.35
CA PHE A 208 21.35 8.88 21.63
C PHE A 208 22.03 7.77 22.46
N GLU A 209 22.39 8.06 23.73
CA GLU A 209 22.99 7.06 24.61
C GLU A 209 22.04 5.86 24.88
N LYS A 210 20.74 6.08 25.00
CA LYS A 210 19.75 5.00 25.14
C LYS A 210 19.69 4.13 23.86
N LEU A 211 19.64 4.76 22.68
CA LEU A 211 19.65 4.05 21.39
C LEU A 211 20.91 3.20 21.22
N LYS A 212 22.07 3.74 21.59
CA LYS A 212 23.34 3.02 21.55
C LYS A 212 23.36 1.82 22.50
N GLN A 213 22.81 1.98 23.72
CA GLN A 213 22.74 0.90 24.71
C GLN A 213 21.86 -0.26 24.25
N GLN A 214 20.79 0.01 23.51
CA GLN A 214 19.92 -1.04 22.96
C GLN A 214 20.39 -1.59 21.60
N GLY A 215 21.50 -1.07 21.04
CA GLY A 215 22.05 -1.54 19.78
C GLY A 215 21.35 -1.01 18.54
N SER A 216 20.50 0.03 18.67
CA SER A 216 19.87 0.69 17.51
C SER A 216 20.89 1.48 16.71
N PRO A 217 20.80 1.49 15.37
CA PRO A 217 21.72 2.26 14.53
C PRO A 217 21.51 3.77 14.73
N ALA A 218 22.40 4.41 15.47
CA ALA A 218 22.32 5.83 15.77
C ALA A 218 23.68 6.53 15.60
N LEU A 219 23.64 7.78 15.11
CA LEU A 219 24.78 8.69 14.98
C LEU A 219 24.46 10.00 15.68
N SER A 220 25.38 10.49 16.52
CA SER A 220 25.33 11.84 17.07
C SER A 220 26.53 12.67 16.59
N ILE A 221 26.28 13.78 15.94
CA ILE A 221 27.27 14.78 15.56
C ILE A 221 27.08 15.96 16.50
N HIS A 222 27.90 15.99 17.58
CA HIS A 222 27.84 17.02 18.62
C HIS A 222 29.03 17.97 18.51
N LYS A 223 28.74 19.27 18.34
CA LYS A 223 29.75 20.34 18.40
C LYS A 223 29.69 21.07 19.72
N ALA A 224 30.66 20.80 20.61
CA ALA A 224 30.69 21.37 21.95
C ALA A 224 30.63 22.91 21.97
N ASP A 225 31.22 23.55 20.99
CA ASP A 225 31.21 25.02 20.82
C ASP A 225 30.16 25.54 19.82
N GLY A 226 29.37 24.66 19.21
CA GLY A 226 28.32 25.00 18.23
C GLY A 226 27.08 25.59 18.88
N GLY A 227 26.41 26.48 18.17
CA GLY A 227 25.08 27.05 18.50
C GLY A 227 23.94 26.30 17.84
N HIS A 228 22.85 27.03 17.57
CA HIS A 228 21.62 26.50 16.93
C HIS A 228 21.73 26.46 15.40
N GLU A 229 22.76 25.80 14.89
CA GLU A 229 23.01 25.68 13.45
C GLU A 229 23.71 24.36 13.13
N THR A 230 23.40 23.81 11.96
CA THR A 230 24.10 22.64 11.41
C THR A 230 24.72 23.04 10.08
N ASP A 231 26.03 22.85 9.92
CA ASP A 231 26.66 23.13 8.65
C ASP A 231 26.41 22.04 7.60
N TYR A 232 26.82 22.33 6.35
CA TYR A 232 26.57 21.42 5.23
C TYR A 232 27.31 20.07 5.38
N VAL A 233 28.51 20.08 5.96
CA VAL A 233 29.32 18.83 6.12
C VAL A 233 28.65 17.90 7.12
N ASP A 234 28.21 18.44 8.26
CA ASP A 234 27.51 17.67 9.29
C ASP A 234 26.15 17.19 8.79
N THR A 235 25.42 18.04 8.06
CA THR A 235 24.15 17.64 7.43
C THR A 235 24.36 16.47 6.48
N MET A 236 25.37 16.55 5.61
CA MET A 236 25.67 15.47 4.66
C MET A 236 26.15 14.19 5.36
N ALA A 237 26.91 14.34 6.47
CA ALA A 237 27.36 13.18 7.25
C ALA A 237 26.18 12.48 7.95
N ALA A 238 25.21 13.23 8.49
CA ALA A 238 24.00 12.68 9.08
C ALA A 238 23.17 11.91 8.05
N PHE A 239 22.91 12.49 6.88
CA PHE A 239 22.20 11.81 5.80
C PHE A 239 22.98 10.59 5.28
N LYS A 240 24.30 10.73 5.07
CA LYS A 240 25.11 9.59 4.63
C LYS A 240 24.99 8.40 5.57
N PHE A 241 25.05 8.64 6.88
CA PHE A 241 24.91 7.58 7.87
C PHE A 241 23.60 6.83 7.72
N VAL A 242 22.47 7.53 7.67
CA VAL A 242 21.17 6.84 7.58
C VAL A 242 21.01 6.07 6.28
N PHE A 243 21.52 6.58 5.16
CA PHE A 243 21.49 5.85 3.89
C PHE A 243 22.44 4.66 3.86
N ASP A 244 23.66 4.77 4.41
CA ASP A 244 24.56 3.62 4.57
C ASP A 244 23.89 2.49 5.39
N GLN A 245 23.13 2.85 6.44
CA GLN A 245 22.41 1.87 7.26
C GLN A 245 21.21 1.28 6.50
N LEU A 246 20.44 2.08 5.76
CA LEU A 246 19.33 1.59 4.92
C LEU A 246 19.87 0.64 3.84
N ASP A 247 20.97 0.98 3.19
CA ASP A 247 21.58 0.13 2.16
C ASP A 247 22.14 -1.18 2.78
N ALA A 248 22.73 -1.11 3.97
CA ALA A 248 23.15 -2.30 4.70
C ALA A 248 21.96 -3.18 5.10
N GLN A 249 20.86 -2.58 5.55
CA GLN A 249 19.62 -3.32 5.85
C GLN A 249 19.01 -3.94 4.59
N ARG A 250 19.02 -3.22 3.46
CA ARG A 250 18.58 -3.74 2.15
C ARG A 250 19.44 -4.92 1.70
N ALA A 251 20.77 -4.79 1.85
CA ALA A 251 21.73 -5.84 1.50
C ALA A 251 21.65 -7.06 2.44
N ALA A 252 21.30 -6.84 3.71
CA ALA A 252 21.09 -7.91 4.70
C ALA A 252 19.72 -8.60 4.57
N ARG A 253 18.79 -8.03 3.80
CA ARG A 253 17.56 -8.73 3.42
C ARG A 253 17.98 -10.01 2.72
N THR A 254 17.23 -11.09 2.95
CA THR A 254 17.50 -12.42 2.43
C THR A 254 18.00 -12.38 0.99
N PRO A 255 19.14 -13.04 0.67
CA PRO A 255 19.61 -13.10 -0.71
C PRO A 255 18.51 -13.62 -1.65
N PRO A 256 18.49 -13.18 -2.92
CA PRO A 256 17.50 -13.66 -3.89
C PRO A 256 17.49 -15.19 -3.92
N ALA A 257 16.31 -15.79 -3.91
CA ALA A 257 16.16 -17.25 -3.97
C ALA A 257 16.70 -17.83 -5.29
N LEU A 258 16.64 -17.03 -6.36
CA LEU A 258 17.22 -17.33 -7.66
C LEU A 258 18.19 -16.20 -8.04
N SER A 259 19.44 -16.53 -8.18
CA SER A 259 20.50 -15.56 -8.56
C SER A 259 20.61 -15.38 -10.08
N THR A 260 20.08 -16.30 -10.88
CA THR A 260 20.14 -16.27 -12.35
C THR A 260 18.86 -16.83 -12.96
N PHE A 261 18.51 -16.32 -14.12
CA PHE A 261 17.41 -16.79 -14.97
C PHE A 261 17.94 -17.19 -16.35
N ASP A 262 18.99 -18.01 -16.38
CA ASP A 262 19.74 -18.34 -17.61
C ASP A 262 19.10 -19.47 -18.41
N LYS A 263 18.08 -20.12 -17.86
CA LYS A 263 17.33 -21.24 -18.47
C LYS A 263 15.82 -21.03 -18.30
N ASP A 264 15.05 -21.89 -18.92
CA ASP A 264 13.62 -21.98 -18.64
C ASP A 264 13.41 -22.21 -17.13
N THR A 265 12.71 -21.28 -16.50
CA THR A 265 12.49 -21.28 -15.04
C THR A 265 11.02 -21.53 -14.76
N THR A 266 10.73 -22.61 -14.02
CA THR A 266 9.38 -22.93 -13.55
C THR A 266 9.27 -22.67 -12.05
N ILE A 267 8.33 -21.80 -11.67
CA ILE A 267 7.98 -21.50 -10.27
C ILE A 267 6.58 -22.02 -10.00
N VAL A 268 6.36 -22.69 -8.88
CA VAL A 268 5.03 -23.11 -8.45
C VAL A 268 4.68 -22.41 -7.14
N CYS A 269 3.56 -21.68 -7.14
CA CYS A 269 3.04 -21.01 -5.95
C CYS A 269 1.99 -21.91 -5.28
N LEU A 270 2.38 -22.58 -4.21
CA LEU A 270 1.49 -23.43 -3.40
C LEU A 270 0.87 -22.62 -2.27
N GLY A 271 -0.47 -22.63 -2.15
CA GLY A 271 -1.15 -21.88 -1.10
C GLY A 271 -2.67 -22.10 -1.04
N ASP A 272 -3.33 -21.18 -0.39
CA ASP A 272 -4.77 -21.18 -0.12
C ASP A 272 -5.55 -20.24 -1.08
N SER A 273 -6.67 -19.64 -0.60
CA SER A 273 -7.50 -18.73 -1.37
C SER A 273 -6.78 -17.43 -1.78
N VAL A 274 -5.82 -16.97 -0.99
CA VAL A 274 -5.02 -15.76 -1.34
C VAL A 274 -4.09 -16.05 -2.52
N THR A 275 -3.64 -17.28 -2.68
CA THR A 275 -2.84 -17.71 -3.84
C THR A 275 -3.72 -17.98 -5.07
N GLY A 276 -4.91 -18.54 -4.87
CA GLY A 276 -5.80 -18.97 -5.94
C GLY A 276 -6.53 -17.82 -6.63
N VAL A 277 -7.09 -18.12 -7.79
CA VAL A 277 -7.90 -17.17 -8.58
C VAL A 277 -9.37 -17.35 -8.25
N TYR A 278 -9.97 -16.39 -7.54
CA TYR A 278 -11.36 -16.43 -7.09
C TYR A 278 -12.07 -15.08 -7.24
N TYR A 279 -13.23 -14.89 -6.60
CA TYR A 279 -14.05 -13.68 -6.69
C TYR A 279 -13.28 -12.39 -6.39
N HIS A 280 -12.41 -12.39 -5.39
CA HIS A 280 -11.60 -11.21 -5.00
C HIS A 280 -10.59 -10.78 -6.08
N THR A 281 -10.41 -11.58 -7.12
CA THR A 281 -9.60 -11.28 -8.30
C THR A 281 -10.42 -11.24 -9.60
N GLY A 282 -11.73 -11.25 -9.50
CA GLY A 282 -12.63 -11.30 -10.66
C GLY A 282 -12.49 -12.56 -11.52
N GLY A 283 -11.82 -13.60 -11.01
CA GLY A 283 -11.57 -14.83 -11.75
C GLY A 283 -10.45 -14.74 -12.80
N TYR A 284 -9.65 -13.67 -12.82
CA TYR A 284 -8.65 -13.43 -13.85
C TYR A 284 -7.22 -13.78 -13.42
N ARG A 285 -6.70 -13.09 -12.41
CA ARG A 285 -5.30 -13.18 -11.97
C ARG A 285 -5.25 -13.04 -10.46
N ALA A 286 -4.29 -13.71 -9.82
CA ALA A 286 -3.90 -13.47 -8.45
C ALA A 286 -2.41 -13.08 -8.41
N TYR A 287 -1.78 -13.05 -7.23
CA TYR A 287 -0.36 -12.67 -7.17
C TYR A 287 0.58 -13.62 -7.96
N PRO A 288 0.30 -14.92 -8.16
CA PRO A 288 1.18 -15.76 -8.98
C PRO A 288 1.26 -15.31 -10.45
N GLU A 289 0.13 -14.96 -11.05
CA GLU A 289 0.08 -14.46 -12.43
C GLU A 289 0.73 -13.06 -12.52
N MET A 290 0.54 -12.21 -11.50
CA MET A 290 1.24 -10.92 -11.40
C MET A 290 2.74 -11.10 -11.19
N LEU A 291 3.18 -12.12 -10.44
CA LEU A 291 4.58 -12.46 -10.25
C LEU A 291 5.26 -12.84 -11.58
N GLU A 292 4.57 -13.62 -12.43
CA GLU A 292 5.10 -13.94 -13.75
C GLU A 292 5.35 -12.68 -14.59
N LEU A 293 4.36 -11.76 -14.60
CA LEU A 293 4.50 -10.49 -15.31
C LEU A 293 5.64 -9.64 -14.75
N GLY A 294 5.77 -9.56 -13.42
CA GLY A 294 6.84 -8.82 -12.76
C GLY A 294 8.23 -9.38 -13.04
N LEU A 295 8.40 -10.69 -12.93
CA LEU A 295 9.67 -11.35 -13.22
C LEU A 295 10.05 -11.21 -14.71
N ARG A 296 9.10 -11.33 -15.64
CA ARG A 296 9.34 -11.09 -17.07
C ARG A 296 9.70 -9.63 -17.37
N LYS A 297 9.10 -8.67 -16.65
CA LYS A 297 9.47 -7.24 -16.74
C LYS A 297 10.92 -7.03 -16.27
N ALA A 298 11.31 -7.65 -15.17
CA ALA A 298 12.66 -7.56 -14.63
C ALA A 298 13.71 -8.30 -15.46
N HIS A 299 13.33 -9.43 -16.07
CA HIS A 299 14.22 -10.34 -16.81
C HIS A 299 13.65 -10.63 -18.21
N PRO A 300 13.64 -9.63 -19.13
CA PRO A 300 12.91 -9.73 -20.42
C PRO A 300 13.47 -10.78 -21.39
N THR A 301 14.67 -11.27 -21.15
CA THR A 301 15.31 -12.33 -21.97
C THR A 301 15.11 -13.74 -21.39
N ALA A 302 14.55 -13.85 -20.18
CA ALA A 302 14.36 -15.13 -19.51
C ALA A 302 13.00 -15.76 -19.88
N SER A 303 12.99 -17.08 -20.02
CA SER A 303 11.76 -17.87 -20.15
C SER A 303 11.28 -18.24 -18.74
N ILE A 304 10.26 -17.54 -18.24
CA ILE A 304 9.75 -17.71 -16.88
C ILE A 304 8.29 -18.12 -16.97
N ARG A 305 7.95 -19.18 -16.23
CA ARG A 305 6.61 -19.69 -16.05
C ARG A 305 6.28 -19.78 -14.58
N VAL A 306 5.15 -19.18 -14.16
CA VAL A 306 4.62 -19.31 -12.82
C VAL A 306 3.32 -20.11 -12.85
N ILE A 307 3.23 -21.16 -12.02
CA ILE A 307 2.06 -22.02 -11.92
C ILE A 307 1.37 -21.71 -10.59
N ASN A 308 0.09 -21.36 -10.69
CA ASN A 308 -0.75 -21.14 -9.54
C ASN A 308 -1.32 -22.47 -9.02
N ALA A 309 -0.91 -22.88 -7.83
CA ALA A 309 -1.38 -24.05 -7.12
C ALA A 309 -2.13 -23.65 -5.81
N GLY A 310 -2.87 -22.53 -5.85
CA GLY A 310 -3.72 -22.07 -4.76
C GLY A 310 -5.10 -22.70 -4.77
N ILE A 311 -5.56 -23.22 -3.62
CA ILE A 311 -6.92 -23.77 -3.46
C ILE A 311 -7.58 -23.14 -2.23
N SER A 312 -8.77 -22.56 -2.44
CA SER A 312 -9.54 -21.90 -1.38
C SER A 312 -9.78 -22.82 -0.18
N GLY A 313 -9.59 -22.25 1.01
CA GLY A 313 -9.82 -22.97 2.26
C GLY A 313 -8.73 -23.97 2.65
N ASN A 314 -7.71 -24.21 1.82
CA ASN A 314 -6.66 -25.18 2.14
C ASN A 314 -5.80 -24.72 3.33
N THR A 315 -5.28 -25.72 4.03
CA THR A 315 -4.29 -25.65 5.10
C THR A 315 -3.01 -26.34 4.67
N THR A 316 -1.99 -26.31 5.50
CA THR A 316 -0.75 -27.09 5.27
C THR A 316 -1.00 -28.59 5.19
N ASN A 317 -2.04 -29.15 5.87
CA ASN A 317 -2.44 -30.55 5.71
C ASN A 317 -2.87 -30.85 4.26
N ASP A 318 -3.71 -29.99 3.70
CA ASP A 318 -4.18 -30.13 2.32
C ASP A 318 -3.03 -29.94 1.33
N GLY A 319 -2.15 -28.97 1.60
CA GLY A 319 -0.93 -28.74 0.83
C GLY A 319 -0.04 -29.97 0.73
N LEU A 320 0.18 -30.66 1.85
CA LEU A 320 0.92 -31.92 1.89
C LEU A 320 0.24 -33.04 1.09
N ALA A 321 -1.07 -33.15 1.18
CA ALA A 321 -1.84 -34.19 0.50
C ALA A 321 -1.76 -34.08 -1.04
N ARG A 322 -1.76 -32.86 -1.57
CA ARG A 322 -1.75 -32.58 -3.02
C ARG A 322 -0.40 -32.20 -3.59
N LEU A 323 0.67 -32.16 -2.77
CA LEU A 323 2.00 -31.68 -3.17
C LEU A 323 2.54 -32.37 -4.43
N GLU A 324 2.42 -33.69 -4.52
CA GLU A 324 2.92 -34.44 -5.68
C GLU A 324 2.16 -34.07 -6.96
N GLN A 325 0.84 -34.03 -6.86
CA GLN A 325 -0.04 -33.83 -8.02
C GLN A 325 -0.02 -32.39 -8.52
N ASP A 326 0.00 -31.39 -7.61
CA ASP A 326 -0.22 -30.00 -7.99
C ASP A 326 1.09 -29.21 -8.09
N VAL A 327 2.18 -29.74 -7.53
CA VAL A 327 3.47 -29.04 -7.45
C VAL A 327 4.59 -29.85 -8.09
N LEU A 328 4.93 -31.01 -7.52
CA LEU A 328 6.18 -31.72 -7.85
C LEU A 328 6.17 -32.35 -9.25
N ARG A 329 4.99 -32.67 -9.80
CA ARG A 329 4.86 -33.15 -11.21
C ARG A 329 5.31 -32.13 -12.24
N HIS A 330 5.39 -30.85 -11.87
CA HIS A 330 5.82 -29.77 -12.77
C HIS A 330 7.33 -29.58 -12.78
N HIS A 331 8.09 -30.35 -11.98
CA HIS A 331 9.54 -30.23 -11.82
C HIS A 331 9.99 -28.79 -11.57
N PRO A 332 9.42 -28.08 -10.55
CA PRO A 332 9.71 -26.67 -10.35
C PRO A 332 11.15 -26.41 -9.93
N ASP A 333 11.76 -25.34 -10.46
CA ASP A 333 13.03 -24.82 -9.98
C ASP A 333 12.86 -24.17 -8.58
N LEU A 334 11.69 -23.53 -8.35
CA LEU A 334 11.34 -22.91 -7.08
C LEU A 334 9.88 -23.19 -6.72
N VAL A 335 9.64 -23.50 -5.45
CA VAL A 335 8.29 -23.58 -4.87
C VAL A 335 8.15 -22.50 -3.81
N THR A 336 7.16 -21.59 -3.97
CA THR A 336 6.75 -20.72 -2.88
C THR A 336 5.62 -21.37 -2.09
N ILE A 337 5.69 -21.33 -0.75
CA ILE A 337 4.72 -21.94 0.15
C ILE A 337 4.06 -20.86 0.99
N SER A 338 2.78 -20.60 0.75
CA SER A 338 2.00 -19.53 1.38
C SER A 338 0.76 -20.10 2.06
N PHE A 339 0.87 -20.38 3.37
CA PHE A 339 -0.19 -20.84 4.24
C PHE A 339 -0.15 -20.10 5.58
N GLY A 340 -1.19 -20.28 6.40
CA GLY A 340 -1.28 -19.74 7.75
C GLY A 340 -2.63 -19.12 8.09
N LEU A 341 -3.31 -18.47 7.14
CA LEU A 341 -4.62 -17.84 7.39
C LEU A 341 -5.71 -18.87 7.75
N ASN A 342 -5.70 -20.03 7.12
CA ASN A 342 -6.61 -21.11 7.45
C ASN A 342 -6.06 -22.02 8.55
N ASP A 343 -4.74 -22.20 8.59
CA ASP A 343 -4.07 -23.01 9.62
C ASP A 343 -4.31 -22.43 11.01
N MET A 344 -4.20 -21.11 11.18
CA MET A 344 -4.41 -20.46 12.48
C MET A 344 -5.77 -20.78 13.13
N THR A 345 -6.75 -21.25 12.37
CA THR A 345 -8.08 -21.63 12.86
C THR A 345 -8.31 -23.13 12.96
N ARG A 346 -7.52 -23.95 12.25
CA ARG A 346 -7.81 -25.39 12.07
C ARG A 346 -6.64 -26.33 12.34
N VAL A 347 -5.40 -25.83 12.33
CA VAL A 347 -4.19 -26.63 12.51
C VAL A 347 -3.43 -26.14 13.75
N PRO A 348 -3.15 -26.98 14.75
CA PRO A 348 -2.37 -26.57 15.91
C PRO A 348 -0.97 -26.07 15.52
N PRO A 349 -0.36 -25.13 16.28
CA PRO A 349 0.95 -24.55 15.98
C PRO A 349 2.07 -25.57 15.73
N ASP A 350 2.17 -26.62 16.56
CA ASP A 350 3.19 -27.65 16.41
C ASP A 350 2.99 -28.50 15.15
N GLN A 351 1.74 -28.81 14.81
CA GLN A 351 1.41 -29.52 13.57
C GLN A 351 1.69 -28.64 12.35
N PHE A 352 1.37 -27.33 12.42
CA PHE A 352 1.69 -26.36 11.37
C PHE A 352 3.18 -26.32 11.09
N ARG A 353 4.01 -26.24 12.15
CA ARG A 353 5.48 -26.32 12.05
C ARG A 353 5.92 -27.59 11.35
N THR A 354 5.48 -28.74 11.83
CA THR A 354 5.81 -30.05 11.26
C THR A 354 5.42 -30.16 9.79
N ASN A 355 4.27 -29.63 9.43
CA ASN A 355 3.78 -29.64 8.05
C ASN A 355 4.68 -28.78 7.13
N LEU A 356 5.08 -27.59 7.57
CA LEU A 356 6.00 -26.73 6.81
C LEU A 356 7.35 -27.43 6.59
N GLU A 357 7.91 -28.06 7.63
CA GLU A 357 9.15 -28.83 7.53
C GLU A 357 9.04 -29.97 6.51
N GLN A 358 7.93 -30.73 6.54
CA GLN A 358 7.68 -31.79 5.58
C GLN A 358 7.51 -31.29 4.14
N LEU A 359 6.81 -30.16 3.94
CA LEU A 359 6.67 -29.54 2.62
C LEU A 359 8.05 -29.16 2.06
N ILE A 360 8.90 -28.52 2.88
CA ILE A 360 10.26 -28.15 2.50
C ILE A 360 11.07 -29.38 2.11
N ASP A 361 11.11 -30.40 2.98
CA ASP A 361 11.94 -31.59 2.78
C ASP A 361 11.52 -32.38 1.53
N ARG A 362 10.21 -32.49 1.26
CA ARG A 362 9.69 -33.16 0.05
C ARG A 362 9.99 -32.37 -1.23
N CYS A 363 9.94 -31.04 -1.21
CA CYS A 363 10.35 -30.23 -2.36
C CYS A 363 11.85 -30.36 -2.62
N ARG A 364 12.68 -30.26 -1.59
CA ARG A 364 14.14 -30.42 -1.69
C ARG A 364 14.55 -31.82 -2.17
N ALA A 365 13.82 -32.86 -1.79
CA ALA A 365 14.06 -34.23 -2.28
C ALA A 365 13.85 -34.34 -3.81
N ARG A 366 13.12 -33.42 -4.41
CA ARG A 366 12.91 -33.28 -5.87
C ARG A 366 13.78 -32.19 -6.48
N GLN A 367 14.82 -31.71 -5.75
CA GLN A 367 15.78 -30.70 -6.19
C GLN A 367 15.17 -29.32 -6.45
N SER A 368 13.96 -29.04 -5.94
CA SER A 368 13.35 -27.71 -6.00
C SER A 368 13.89 -26.83 -4.86
N LEU A 369 14.22 -25.59 -5.18
CA LEU A 369 14.38 -24.56 -4.17
C LEU A 369 13.04 -24.26 -3.50
N VAL A 370 13.07 -23.76 -2.28
CA VAL A 370 11.87 -23.42 -1.53
C VAL A 370 11.99 -22.03 -0.96
N MET A 371 10.89 -21.29 -1.01
CA MET A 371 10.69 -20.03 -0.30
C MET A 371 9.41 -20.13 0.52
N LEU A 372 9.47 -19.81 1.80
CA LEU A 372 8.28 -19.63 2.62
C LEU A 372 7.73 -18.20 2.45
N CYS A 373 6.41 -18.06 2.51
CA CYS A 373 5.74 -16.76 2.54
C CYS A 373 4.91 -16.67 3.82
N THR A 374 5.03 -15.57 4.57
CA THR A 374 4.04 -15.28 5.60
C THR A 374 2.72 -14.89 4.94
N PRO A 375 1.56 -15.08 5.59
CA PRO A 375 0.31 -14.49 5.14
C PRO A 375 0.42 -12.97 4.96
N ASN A 376 -0.49 -12.38 4.17
CA ASN A 376 -0.67 -10.94 4.11
C ASN A 376 -1.21 -10.37 5.43
N ALA A 377 -1.07 -9.06 5.64
CA ALA A 377 -1.76 -8.35 6.72
C ALA A 377 -3.28 -8.37 6.47
N VAL A 378 -4.05 -8.48 7.56
CA VAL A 378 -5.51 -8.63 7.51
C VAL A 378 -6.21 -7.61 8.43
N ILE A 379 -7.52 -7.46 8.26
CA ILE A 379 -8.37 -6.76 9.22
C ILE A 379 -8.63 -7.70 10.39
N HIS A 380 -8.53 -7.19 11.63
CA HIS A 380 -8.81 -7.98 12.82
C HIS A 380 -10.28 -8.40 12.87
N THR A 381 -10.52 -9.71 13.03
CA THR A 381 -11.85 -10.28 13.27
C THR A 381 -11.78 -11.32 14.38
N GLU A 382 -12.92 -11.70 14.94
CA GLU A 382 -12.98 -12.80 15.93
C GLU A 382 -12.46 -14.12 15.35
N SER A 383 -12.75 -14.39 14.07
CA SER A 383 -12.29 -15.60 13.37
C SER A 383 -10.83 -15.54 12.92
N ARG A 384 -10.26 -14.32 12.82
CA ARG A 384 -8.87 -14.06 12.39
C ARG A 384 -8.21 -13.04 13.30
N PRO A 385 -7.98 -13.39 14.59
CA PRO A 385 -7.36 -12.46 15.55
C PRO A 385 -5.88 -12.23 15.21
N ILE A 386 -5.49 -10.95 15.07
CA ILE A 386 -4.12 -10.56 14.71
C ILE A 386 -3.05 -11.18 15.63
N PRO A 387 -3.20 -11.27 16.96
CA PRO A 387 -2.19 -11.89 17.80
C PRO A 387 -1.90 -13.36 17.42
N ARG A 388 -2.94 -14.10 16.99
CA ARG A 388 -2.78 -15.47 16.54
C ARG A 388 -2.11 -15.54 15.16
N LEU A 389 -2.43 -14.62 14.26
CA LEU A 389 -1.74 -14.52 12.97
C LEU A 389 -0.24 -14.25 13.15
N ILE A 390 0.13 -13.35 14.05
CA ILE A 390 1.53 -13.06 14.41
C ILE A 390 2.25 -14.32 14.90
N GLU A 391 1.60 -15.17 15.69
CA GLU A 391 2.15 -16.46 16.14
C GLU A 391 2.50 -17.36 14.95
N TYR A 392 1.59 -17.51 13.97
CA TYR A 392 1.84 -18.32 12.77
C TYR A 392 2.91 -17.73 11.87
N CYS A 393 2.94 -16.40 11.70
CA CYS A 393 4.03 -15.72 11.01
C CYS A 393 5.39 -15.96 11.70
N ARG A 394 5.44 -15.96 13.04
CA ARG A 394 6.65 -16.28 13.80
C ARG A 394 7.11 -17.72 13.54
N ILE A 395 6.19 -18.71 13.52
CA ILE A 395 6.53 -20.10 13.21
C ILE A 395 7.14 -20.22 11.81
N ILE A 396 6.56 -19.54 10.80
CA ILE A 396 7.10 -19.54 9.43
C ILE A 396 8.55 -19.03 9.42
N ARG A 397 8.83 -17.91 10.11
CA ARG A 397 10.20 -17.35 10.19
C ARG A 397 11.18 -18.28 10.90
N GLU A 398 10.77 -18.89 12.01
CA GLU A 398 11.58 -19.86 12.76
C GLU A 398 11.88 -21.12 11.93
N VAL A 399 10.90 -21.66 11.20
CA VAL A 399 11.12 -22.80 10.30
C VAL A 399 12.04 -22.40 9.15
N GLY A 400 11.85 -21.22 8.56
CA GLY A 400 12.74 -20.68 7.54
C GLY A 400 14.18 -20.62 8.01
N GLN A 401 14.41 -20.06 9.20
CA GLN A 401 15.73 -19.99 9.81
C GLN A 401 16.31 -21.39 10.11
N ALA A 402 15.53 -22.27 10.74
CA ALA A 402 15.98 -23.60 11.11
C ALA A 402 16.31 -24.51 9.93
N LYS A 403 15.60 -24.35 8.81
CA LYS A 403 15.78 -25.12 7.57
C LYS A 403 16.65 -24.41 6.53
N ASP A 404 17.19 -23.24 6.84
CA ASP A 404 17.93 -22.41 5.87
C ASP A 404 17.11 -22.21 4.57
N VAL A 405 15.90 -21.67 4.73
CA VAL A 405 14.94 -21.39 3.65
C VAL A 405 14.59 -19.90 3.70
N PRO A 406 14.71 -19.15 2.58
CA PRO A 406 14.31 -17.75 2.53
C PRO A 406 12.82 -17.58 2.85
N VAL A 407 12.51 -16.46 3.51
CA VAL A 407 11.14 -16.08 3.85
C VAL A 407 10.80 -14.75 3.18
N CYS A 408 9.78 -14.75 2.34
CA CYS A 408 9.12 -13.53 1.86
C CYS A 408 8.09 -13.08 2.89
N ASP A 409 8.37 -11.97 3.59
CA ASP A 409 7.55 -11.52 4.73
C ASP A 409 6.43 -10.57 4.29
N GLN A 410 5.38 -11.13 3.70
CA GLN A 410 4.20 -10.40 3.22
C GLN A 410 3.46 -9.68 4.36
N TYR A 411 3.46 -10.31 5.58
CA TYR A 411 2.82 -9.71 6.74
C TYR A 411 3.48 -8.39 7.13
N VAL A 412 4.81 -8.38 7.25
CA VAL A 412 5.55 -7.14 7.59
C VAL A 412 5.40 -6.09 6.49
N ALA A 413 5.43 -6.47 5.23
CA ALA A 413 5.23 -5.55 4.11
C ALA A 413 3.83 -4.88 4.18
N GLY A 414 2.79 -5.66 4.46
CA GLY A 414 1.43 -5.16 4.63
C GLY A 414 1.26 -4.27 5.86
N GLU A 415 1.80 -4.67 7.03
CA GLU A 415 1.74 -3.86 8.26
C GLU A 415 2.53 -2.54 8.12
N ARG A 416 3.64 -2.53 7.37
CA ARG A 416 4.37 -1.30 7.06
C ARG A 416 3.50 -0.34 6.26
N LEU A 417 2.83 -0.80 5.21
CA LEU A 417 1.91 0.03 4.44
C LEU A 417 0.74 0.51 5.31
N LYS A 418 0.16 -0.37 6.12
CA LYS A 418 -0.94 -0.04 7.03
C LYS A 418 -0.57 1.03 8.05
N SER A 419 0.67 1.00 8.57
CA SER A 419 1.15 1.98 9.54
C SER A 419 1.43 3.36 8.94
N ARG A 420 1.85 3.42 7.67
CA ARG A 420 2.18 4.69 6.99
C ARG A 420 1.03 5.28 6.19
N ALA A 421 0.12 4.44 5.71
CA ALA A 421 -0.95 4.80 4.79
C ALA A 421 -2.16 3.88 5.02
N PRO A 422 -2.91 4.06 6.14
CA PRO A 422 -3.97 3.13 6.54
C PRO A 422 -5.11 3.04 5.53
N GLN A 423 -5.52 4.15 4.91
CA GLN A 423 -6.57 4.15 3.90
C GLN A 423 -6.10 3.46 2.62
N THR A 424 -4.88 3.78 2.14
CA THR A 424 -4.30 3.11 0.97
C THR A 424 -4.20 1.59 1.21
N TRP A 425 -3.72 1.17 2.40
CA TRP A 425 -3.71 -0.25 2.74
C TRP A 425 -5.12 -0.85 2.73
N ARG A 426 -6.11 -0.16 3.33
CA ARG A 426 -7.50 -0.63 3.35
C ARG A 426 -8.06 -0.82 1.94
N LEU A 427 -7.71 0.06 1.02
CA LEU A 427 -8.11 0.00 -0.39
C LEU A 427 -7.37 -1.10 -1.18
N THR A 428 -6.37 -1.77 -0.61
CA THR A 428 -5.77 -2.98 -1.21
C THR A 428 -6.48 -4.27 -0.81
N MET A 429 -7.52 -4.17 0.04
CA MET A 429 -8.26 -5.33 0.55
C MET A 429 -9.63 -5.45 -0.13
N SER A 430 -9.95 -6.64 -0.57
CA SER A 430 -11.25 -7.01 -1.16
C SER A 430 -12.30 -7.34 -0.08
N ASP A 431 -11.84 -7.98 0.98
CA ASP A 431 -12.61 -8.27 2.20
C ASP A 431 -11.68 -8.20 3.42
N GLU A 432 -12.03 -8.83 4.52
CA GLU A 432 -11.25 -8.77 5.77
C GLU A 432 -9.90 -9.50 5.69
N ILE A 433 -9.75 -10.46 4.77
CA ILE A 433 -8.56 -11.32 4.69
C ILE A 433 -7.95 -11.40 3.29
N HIS A 434 -8.73 -11.19 2.23
CA HIS A 434 -8.27 -11.31 0.86
C HIS A 434 -7.85 -9.95 0.29
N PRO A 435 -6.68 -9.86 -0.31
CA PRO A 435 -6.30 -8.70 -1.13
C PRO A 435 -7.20 -8.58 -2.37
N ASN A 436 -7.42 -7.36 -2.84
CA ASN A 436 -7.92 -7.12 -4.19
C ASN A 436 -6.75 -7.12 -5.21
N MET A 437 -7.01 -6.75 -6.46
CA MET A 437 -5.97 -6.80 -7.50
C MET A 437 -4.78 -5.87 -7.22
N ASP A 438 -4.99 -4.69 -6.60
CA ASP A 438 -3.88 -3.84 -6.20
C ASP A 438 -3.06 -4.47 -5.06
N GLY A 439 -3.72 -5.12 -4.10
CA GLY A 439 -3.05 -5.91 -3.07
C GLY A 439 -2.25 -7.08 -3.65
N HIS A 440 -2.80 -7.80 -4.63
CA HIS A 440 -2.09 -8.88 -5.32
C HIS A 440 -0.87 -8.38 -6.11
N LYS A 441 -0.94 -7.20 -6.74
CA LYS A 441 0.22 -6.55 -7.38
C LYS A 441 1.33 -6.30 -6.36
N ARG A 442 1.00 -5.71 -5.20
CA ARG A 442 1.98 -5.45 -4.13
C ARG A 442 2.62 -6.72 -3.58
N MET A 443 1.83 -7.78 -3.39
CA MET A 443 2.36 -9.09 -2.99
C MET A 443 3.35 -9.66 -4.03
N ALA A 444 3.02 -9.54 -5.30
CA ALA A 444 3.87 -9.99 -6.40
C ALA A 444 5.16 -9.17 -6.52
N GLU A 445 5.11 -7.85 -6.30
CA GLU A 445 6.27 -6.96 -6.26
C GLU A 445 7.24 -7.39 -5.14
N GLU A 446 6.73 -7.67 -3.95
CA GLU A 446 7.53 -8.16 -2.83
C GLU A 446 8.15 -9.54 -3.10
N LEU A 447 7.38 -10.43 -3.76
CA LEU A 447 7.90 -11.73 -4.21
C LEU A 447 8.95 -11.58 -5.31
N CYS A 448 8.75 -10.70 -6.31
CA CYS A 448 9.77 -10.42 -7.33
C CYS A 448 11.10 -10.03 -6.68
N ARG A 449 11.05 -9.09 -5.73
CA ARG A 449 12.22 -8.66 -4.97
C ARG A 449 12.86 -9.82 -4.20
N SER A 450 12.06 -10.62 -3.50
CA SER A 450 12.56 -11.74 -2.69
C SER A 450 13.13 -12.88 -3.53
N ILE A 451 12.59 -13.12 -4.74
CA ILE A 451 13.02 -14.19 -5.63
C ILE A 451 14.23 -13.78 -6.46
N SER A 452 14.24 -12.58 -7.04
CA SER A 452 15.24 -12.16 -8.03
C SER A 452 16.10 -10.97 -7.61
N GLY A 453 15.78 -10.31 -6.50
CA GLY A 453 16.42 -9.06 -6.10
C GLY A 453 15.94 -7.83 -6.89
N ALA A 454 15.09 -8.02 -7.91
CA ALA A 454 14.61 -6.93 -8.74
C ALA A 454 13.43 -6.20 -8.09
N GLU A 455 13.51 -4.88 -8.06
CA GLU A 455 12.40 -4.02 -7.66
C GLU A 455 11.62 -3.60 -8.91
N VAL A 456 10.34 -3.96 -8.95
CA VAL A 456 9.43 -3.64 -10.06
C VAL A 456 8.16 -3.01 -9.50
N SER A 457 7.51 -2.13 -10.28
CA SER A 457 6.12 -1.75 -10.06
C SER A 457 5.23 -2.44 -11.08
N LEU A 458 4.09 -2.92 -10.63
CA LEU A 458 3.06 -3.54 -11.47
C LEU A 458 1.86 -2.63 -11.69
N ASP A 459 1.96 -1.34 -11.34
CA ASP A 459 0.87 -0.38 -11.50
C ASP A 459 0.43 -0.22 -12.95
N SER A 460 1.38 -0.25 -13.88
CA SER A 460 1.12 -0.15 -15.32
C SER A 460 0.53 -1.40 -15.96
N ILE A 461 0.35 -2.49 -15.17
CA ILE A 461 -0.29 -3.70 -15.71
C ILE A 461 -1.78 -3.43 -15.91
N GLU A 462 -2.17 -3.43 -17.16
CA GLU A 462 -3.55 -3.23 -17.58
C GLU A 462 -4.48 -4.38 -17.12
N PRO A 463 -5.75 -4.06 -16.84
CA PRO A 463 -6.78 -5.09 -16.64
C PRO A 463 -6.87 -6.03 -17.85
N PRO A 464 -7.41 -7.24 -17.67
CA PRO A 464 -7.78 -8.09 -18.80
C PRO A 464 -8.79 -7.38 -19.70
N PRO A 465 -8.88 -7.74 -20.99
CA PRO A 465 -9.85 -7.12 -21.89
C PRO A 465 -11.28 -7.24 -21.36
N ALA A 466 -11.99 -6.11 -21.31
CA ALA A 466 -13.40 -6.05 -20.92
C ALA A 466 -14.27 -6.90 -21.85
N LEU A 467 -15.37 -7.40 -21.33
CA LEU A 467 -16.42 -8.06 -22.09
C LEU A 467 -16.00 -9.30 -22.88
N ALA A 468 -14.98 -10.04 -22.41
CA ALA A 468 -14.50 -11.21 -23.12
C ALA A 468 -15.58 -12.29 -23.27
N ARG A 469 -16.31 -12.59 -22.19
CA ARG A 469 -17.44 -13.53 -22.20
C ARG A 469 -18.61 -13.00 -23.06
N THR A 470 -18.95 -11.73 -22.88
CA THR A 470 -20.01 -11.04 -23.62
C THR A 470 -19.77 -11.11 -25.12
N LYS A 471 -18.53 -10.85 -25.60
CA LYS A 471 -18.13 -10.96 -27.01
C LYS A 471 -18.35 -12.37 -27.55
N VAL A 472 -17.92 -13.39 -26.81
CA VAL A 472 -18.09 -14.80 -27.21
C VAL A 472 -19.56 -15.15 -27.37
N GLN A 473 -20.42 -14.72 -26.45
CA GLN A 473 -21.88 -14.98 -26.53
C GLN A 473 -22.52 -14.28 -27.72
N LEU A 474 -22.20 -13.01 -27.92
CA LEU A 474 -22.72 -12.22 -29.05
C LEU A 474 -22.29 -12.82 -30.40
N THR A 475 -21.01 -13.09 -30.62
CA THR A 475 -20.50 -13.65 -31.88
C THR A 475 -21.01 -15.07 -32.14
N GLY A 476 -21.28 -15.83 -31.07
CA GLY A 476 -21.88 -17.16 -31.14
C GLY A 476 -23.38 -17.18 -31.45
N GLY A 477 -24.04 -16.00 -31.50
CA GLY A 477 -25.50 -15.89 -31.70
C GLY A 477 -26.32 -16.46 -30.52
N ASN A 478 -25.70 -16.61 -29.35
CA ASN A 478 -26.33 -17.12 -28.14
C ASN A 478 -27.18 -16.02 -27.47
N THR A 479 -28.10 -16.43 -26.59
CA THR A 479 -28.79 -15.48 -25.73
C THR A 479 -27.84 -14.98 -24.65
N LEU A 480 -27.62 -13.66 -24.61
CA LEU A 480 -26.80 -13.01 -23.61
C LEU A 480 -27.66 -12.62 -22.40
N LYS A 481 -27.43 -13.25 -21.27
CA LYS A 481 -28.12 -12.96 -20.01
C LYS A 481 -27.39 -11.88 -19.23
N ILE A 482 -28.07 -10.78 -18.93
CA ILE A 482 -27.49 -9.57 -18.34
C ILE A 482 -28.23 -9.21 -17.06
N VAL A 483 -27.54 -9.09 -15.95
CA VAL A 483 -28.02 -8.44 -14.73
C VAL A 483 -27.49 -7.01 -14.71
N ALA A 484 -28.35 -6.01 -14.74
CA ALA A 484 -27.93 -4.61 -14.77
C ALA A 484 -28.76 -3.74 -13.83
N MET A 485 -28.07 -2.88 -13.10
CA MET A 485 -28.70 -1.90 -12.20
C MET A 485 -29.47 -0.83 -12.99
N GLU A 486 -30.62 -0.40 -12.45
CA GLU A 486 -31.40 0.69 -13.02
C GLU A 486 -30.81 2.07 -12.62
N PRO A 487 -30.86 3.08 -13.50
CA PRO A 487 -31.51 3.08 -14.84
C PRO A 487 -30.60 2.57 -15.97
N ILE A 488 -29.42 2.05 -15.69
CA ILE A 488 -28.40 1.67 -16.69
C ILE A 488 -28.86 0.49 -17.57
N ALA A 489 -29.71 -0.39 -17.07
CA ALA A 489 -30.18 -1.58 -17.79
C ALA A 489 -30.71 -1.25 -19.20
N ALA A 490 -31.53 -0.20 -19.36
CA ALA A 490 -32.04 0.25 -20.64
C ALA A 490 -30.94 0.80 -21.58
N PHE A 491 -29.94 1.48 -21.04
CA PHE A 491 -28.83 2.03 -21.82
C PHE A 491 -27.92 0.93 -22.35
N VAL A 492 -27.64 -0.09 -21.53
CA VAL A 492 -26.86 -1.29 -21.90
C VAL A 492 -27.58 -2.05 -23.01
N GLN A 493 -28.88 -2.30 -22.87
CA GLN A 493 -29.68 -2.93 -23.91
C GLN A 493 -29.58 -2.18 -25.23
N SER A 494 -29.81 -0.86 -25.21
CA SER A 494 -29.69 -0.01 -26.40
C SER A 494 -28.32 -0.01 -27.02
N ALA A 495 -27.26 0.01 -26.20
CA ALA A 495 -25.87 -0.01 -26.65
C ALA A 495 -25.54 -1.34 -27.35
N LEU A 496 -25.93 -2.47 -26.78
CA LEU A 496 -25.67 -3.80 -27.36
C LEU A 496 -26.42 -4.01 -28.68
N LEU A 497 -27.72 -3.62 -28.75
CA LEU A 497 -28.48 -3.68 -29.99
C LEU A 497 -27.95 -2.75 -31.07
N GLN A 498 -27.29 -1.65 -30.71
CA GLN A 498 -26.61 -0.80 -31.68
C GLN A 498 -25.37 -1.48 -32.29
N GLN A 499 -24.65 -2.31 -31.51
CA GLN A 499 -23.50 -3.07 -32.01
C GLN A 499 -23.95 -4.29 -32.84
N GLN A 500 -25.03 -4.96 -32.43
CA GLN A 500 -25.56 -6.14 -33.09
C GLN A 500 -27.09 -6.14 -33.00
N ALA A 501 -27.73 -5.73 -34.06
CA ALA A 501 -29.18 -5.48 -34.10
C ALA A 501 -30.06 -6.74 -33.88
N ASP A 502 -29.53 -7.92 -34.19
CA ASP A 502 -30.13 -9.24 -34.02
C ASP A 502 -29.71 -9.97 -32.73
N ALA A 503 -28.99 -9.27 -31.83
CA ALA A 503 -28.56 -9.86 -30.57
C ALA A 503 -29.78 -10.29 -29.73
N LYS A 504 -29.70 -11.53 -29.21
CA LYS A 504 -30.70 -12.08 -28.28
C LYS A 504 -30.32 -11.69 -26.86
N LEU A 505 -31.03 -10.75 -26.25
CA LEU A 505 -30.76 -10.22 -24.94
C LEU A 505 -31.84 -10.62 -23.93
N GLU A 506 -31.43 -11.19 -22.81
CA GLU A 506 -32.26 -11.39 -21.61
C GLU A 506 -31.78 -10.42 -20.54
N ILE A 507 -32.48 -9.29 -20.39
CA ILE A 507 -32.15 -8.25 -19.42
C ILE A 507 -32.92 -8.49 -18.13
N ILE A 508 -32.19 -8.61 -17.02
CA ILE A 508 -32.74 -8.71 -15.67
C ILE A 508 -32.41 -7.37 -14.97
N PRO A 509 -33.41 -6.47 -14.88
CA PRO A 509 -33.17 -5.19 -14.23
C PRO A 509 -33.01 -5.36 -12.71
N TRP A 510 -32.07 -4.62 -12.16
CA TRP A 510 -31.80 -4.59 -10.73
C TRP A 510 -32.16 -3.22 -10.15
N PRO A 511 -33.34 -3.08 -9.48
CA PRO A 511 -33.77 -1.82 -8.91
C PRO A 511 -32.86 -1.38 -7.74
N ILE A 512 -32.40 -0.13 -7.79
CA ILE A 512 -31.53 0.44 -6.74
C ILE A 512 -32.15 1.64 -6.03
N THR A 513 -33.21 2.24 -6.57
CA THR A 513 -33.85 3.45 -6.00
C THR A 513 -34.32 3.20 -4.57
N GLY A 514 -33.92 4.06 -3.66
CA GLY A 514 -34.27 4.00 -2.24
C GLY A 514 -33.60 2.89 -1.44
N LYS A 515 -32.63 2.17 -2.01
CA LYS A 515 -31.87 1.14 -1.31
C LYS A 515 -30.56 1.67 -0.79
N SER A 516 -30.18 1.25 0.43
CA SER A 516 -28.86 1.46 1.00
C SER A 516 -27.81 0.55 0.32
N LEU A 517 -26.53 0.87 0.49
CA LEU A 517 -25.44 0.02 0.01
C LEU A 517 -25.50 -1.40 0.61
N SER A 518 -25.86 -1.53 1.88
CA SER A 518 -26.00 -2.82 2.55
C SER A 518 -27.16 -3.66 1.98
N GLU A 519 -28.30 -3.03 1.62
CA GLU A 519 -29.39 -3.74 0.95
C GLU A 519 -29.02 -4.16 -0.47
N LEU A 520 -28.20 -3.35 -1.16
CA LEU A 520 -27.69 -3.71 -2.49
C LEU A 520 -26.68 -4.86 -2.40
N GLU A 521 -25.79 -4.85 -1.43
CA GLU A 521 -24.88 -5.95 -1.15
C GLU A 521 -25.64 -7.27 -0.94
N GLN A 522 -26.63 -7.27 -0.04
CA GLN A 522 -27.43 -8.48 0.22
C GLN A 522 -28.17 -8.95 -1.04
N SER A 523 -28.73 -8.03 -1.82
CA SER A 523 -29.42 -8.38 -3.07
C SER A 523 -28.46 -8.87 -4.17
N ALA A 524 -27.20 -8.42 -4.19
CA ALA A 524 -26.17 -8.88 -5.12
C ALA A 524 -25.92 -10.38 -4.96
N LYS A 525 -25.73 -10.82 -3.73
CA LYS A 525 -25.50 -12.24 -3.41
C LYS A 525 -26.62 -13.13 -3.95
N ASP A 526 -27.86 -12.76 -3.67
CA ASP A 526 -29.01 -13.58 -4.05
C ASP A 526 -29.28 -13.50 -5.57
N LEU A 527 -29.23 -12.32 -6.16
CA LEU A 527 -29.53 -12.10 -7.57
C LEU A 527 -28.44 -12.66 -8.50
N VAL A 528 -27.20 -12.23 -8.33
CA VAL A 528 -26.14 -12.57 -9.29
C VAL A 528 -25.76 -14.03 -9.20
N ARG A 529 -25.55 -14.55 -7.99
CA ARG A 529 -25.16 -15.96 -7.78
C ARG A 529 -26.24 -16.95 -8.20
N ALA A 530 -27.52 -16.63 -8.00
CA ALA A 530 -28.62 -17.47 -8.45
C ALA A 530 -28.81 -17.41 -9.97
N THR A 531 -28.66 -16.23 -10.56
CA THR A 531 -28.89 -15.99 -12.00
C THR A 531 -27.77 -16.59 -12.87
N LYS A 532 -26.52 -16.52 -12.42
CA LYS A 532 -25.32 -16.86 -13.21
C LYS A 532 -25.37 -16.20 -14.59
N PRO A 533 -25.34 -14.87 -14.66
CA PRO A 533 -25.46 -14.13 -15.93
C PRO A 533 -24.21 -14.31 -16.80
N ASP A 534 -24.23 -13.77 -18.02
CA ASP A 534 -23.04 -13.61 -18.86
C ASP A 534 -22.38 -12.25 -18.62
N LEU A 535 -23.16 -11.25 -18.19
CA LEU A 535 -22.68 -9.90 -17.89
C LEU A 535 -23.41 -9.33 -16.67
N VAL A 536 -22.65 -8.75 -15.75
CA VAL A 536 -23.15 -7.91 -14.66
C VAL A 536 -22.76 -6.46 -14.92
N VAL A 537 -23.71 -5.54 -14.79
CA VAL A 537 -23.45 -4.10 -14.89
C VAL A 537 -23.91 -3.43 -13.60
N LEU A 538 -22.93 -2.99 -12.83
CA LEU A 538 -23.15 -2.26 -11.58
C LEU A 538 -23.22 -0.76 -11.83
N MET A 539 -24.04 -0.05 -11.08
CA MET A 539 -23.97 1.38 -10.87
C MET A 539 -24.03 1.64 -9.36
N ILE A 540 -22.88 1.86 -8.77
CA ILE A 540 -22.79 2.07 -7.31
C ILE A 540 -23.40 3.44 -7.01
N PRO A 541 -24.55 3.52 -6.29
CA PRO A 541 -25.17 4.81 -6.02
C PRO A 541 -24.28 5.63 -5.08
N ALA A 542 -24.20 6.94 -5.33
CA ALA A 542 -23.71 7.88 -4.34
C ALA A 542 -24.78 7.97 -3.24
N THR A 543 -24.47 7.47 -2.06
CA THR A 543 -25.37 7.50 -0.90
C THR A 543 -24.98 8.64 0.03
N GLU A 544 -25.91 9.05 0.90
CA GLU A 544 -25.60 10.01 1.96
C GLU A 544 -24.44 9.48 2.81
N THR A 545 -23.60 10.39 3.30
CA THR A 545 -22.32 10.16 3.97
C THR A 545 -22.35 9.04 5.00
N THR A 546 -21.78 7.91 4.65
CA THR A 546 -21.31 6.90 5.57
C THR A 546 -19.81 7.14 5.83
N ASP A 547 -19.31 6.71 6.99
CA ASP A 547 -17.87 6.75 7.24
C ASP A 547 -17.11 5.93 6.18
N PHE A 548 -15.81 6.22 6.03
CA PHE A 548 -14.95 5.60 5.04
C PHE A 548 -14.98 4.07 5.11
N GLU A 549 -14.87 3.48 6.32
CA GLU A 549 -14.76 2.03 6.48
C GLU A 549 -16.06 1.32 6.08
N THR A 550 -17.21 1.86 6.49
CA THR A 550 -18.53 1.34 6.11
C THR A 550 -18.73 1.41 4.59
N SER A 551 -18.32 2.50 3.97
CA SER A 551 -18.43 2.69 2.51
C SER A 551 -17.52 1.69 1.76
N VAL A 552 -16.25 1.58 2.15
CA VAL A 552 -15.31 0.64 1.54
C VAL A 552 -15.78 -0.80 1.69
N HIS A 553 -16.26 -1.18 2.88
CA HIS A 553 -16.78 -2.53 3.13
C HIS A 553 -17.96 -2.85 2.20
N ALA A 554 -18.99 -2.01 2.21
CA ALA A 554 -20.22 -2.27 1.44
C ALA A 554 -19.96 -2.28 -0.07
N ILE A 555 -19.17 -1.33 -0.60
CA ILE A 555 -18.83 -1.27 -2.03
C ILE A 555 -17.99 -2.48 -2.43
N SER A 556 -17.00 -2.86 -1.63
CA SER A 556 -16.17 -4.03 -1.91
C SER A 556 -16.98 -5.33 -1.94
N TRP A 557 -17.88 -5.52 -0.97
CA TRP A 557 -18.73 -6.72 -0.96
C TRP A 557 -19.79 -6.72 -2.05
N LEU A 558 -20.35 -5.55 -2.42
CA LEU A 558 -21.23 -5.44 -3.59
C LEU A 558 -20.51 -5.89 -4.87
N MET A 559 -19.26 -5.46 -5.07
CA MET A 559 -18.43 -5.94 -6.18
C MET A 559 -18.13 -7.45 -6.06
N ASN A 560 -17.69 -7.92 -4.90
CA ASN A 560 -17.33 -9.33 -4.67
C ASN A 560 -18.49 -10.30 -4.99
N TRP A 561 -19.72 -9.96 -4.59
CA TRP A 561 -20.90 -10.77 -4.92
C TRP A 561 -21.25 -10.70 -6.40
N SER A 562 -20.86 -9.63 -7.09
CA SER A 562 -21.14 -9.40 -8.51
C SER A 562 -20.05 -9.96 -9.42
N LEU A 563 -18.86 -10.25 -8.90
CA LEU A 563 -17.75 -10.83 -9.64
C LEU A 563 -17.91 -12.35 -9.84
N SER A 564 -17.32 -12.86 -10.91
CA SER A 564 -17.21 -14.30 -11.15
C SER A 564 -16.53 -14.99 -9.97
N PHE A 565 -17.09 -16.11 -9.52
CA PHE A 565 -16.53 -16.82 -8.37
C PHE A 565 -15.27 -17.61 -8.73
N GLY A 566 -15.23 -18.19 -9.92
CA GLY A 566 -14.11 -18.98 -10.43
C GLY A 566 -13.47 -18.32 -11.66
N HIS A 567 -13.05 -19.13 -12.61
CA HIS A 567 -12.37 -18.67 -13.80
C HIS A 567 -13.32 -18.07 -14.84
N GLN A 568 -13.56 -16.76 -14.76
CA GLN A 568 -14.25 -15.97 -15.79
C GLN A 568 -15.60 -16.56 -16.27
N GLU A 569 -16.46 -16.88 -15.32
CA GLU A 569 -17.79 -17.45 -15.63
C GLU A 569 -18.72 -16.41 -16.27
N TRP A 570 -18.51 -15.12 -15.95
CA TRP A 570 -19.19 -13.95 -16.53
C TRP A 570 -18.33 -12.69 -16.45
N ASP A 571 -18.68 -11.68 -17.22
CA ASP A 571 -18.06 -10.36 -17.16
C ASP A 571 -18.75 -9.47 -16.09
N CYS A 572 -18.01 -8.54 -15.51
CA CYS A 572 -18.53 -7.52 -14.61
C CYS A 572 -17.91 -6.15 -14.97
N ILE A 573 -18.75 -5.15 -15.15
CA ILE A 573 -18.35 -3.77 -15.38
C ILE A 573 -19.08 -2.85 -14.42
N VAL A 574 -18.51 -1.69 -14.15
CA VAL A 574 -19.09 -0.68 -13.25
C VAL A 574 -19.35 0.60 -14.03
N VAL A 575 -20.51 1.21 -13.78
CA VAL A 575 -20.85 2.55 -14.26
C VAL A 575 -20.74 3.51 -13.10
N HIS A 576 -19.94 4.56 -13.26
CA HIS A 576 -19.80 5.59 -12.25
C HIS A 576 -21.09 6.40 -12.11
N PRO A 577 -21.54 6.74 -10.89
CA PRO A 577 -22.80 7.47 -10.70
C PRO A 577 -22.86 8.81 -11.43
N SER A 578 -21.73 9.49 -11.65
CA SER A 578 -21.68 10.74 -12.43
C SER A 578 -22.15 10.61 -13.88
N VAL A 579 -22.24 9.38 -14.40
CA VAL A 579 -22.81 9.14 -15.74
C VAL A 579 -24.28 9.51 -15.78
N VAL A 580 -25.02 9.16 -14.71
CA VAL A 580 -26.46 9.45 -14.57
C VAL A 580 -26.69 10.78 -13.85
N ASP A 581 -25.96 11.03 -12.77
CA ASP A 581 -26.02 12.25 -11.99
C ASP A 581 -24.71 13.02 -12.02
N PRO A 582 -24.57 14.05 -12.89
CA PRO A 582 -23.36 14.86 -12.98
C PRO A 582 -23.03 15.63 -11.68
N MET A 583 -23.97 15.73 -10.76
CA MET A 583 -23.80 16.39 -9.45
C MET A 583 -23.39 15.42 -8.35
N THR A 584 -23.02 14.18 -8.69
CA THR A 584 -22.46 13.22 -7.75
C THR A 584 -21.39 13.87 -6.88
N ASP A 585 -21.45 13.63 -5.58
CA ASP A 585 -20.47 14.14 -4.63
C ASP A 585 -19.04 13.76 -5.05
N PRO A 586 -18.11 14.72 -5.13
CA PRO A 586 -16.75 14.47 -5.64
C PRO A 586 -15.96 13.46 -4.83
N GLU A 587 -16.09 13.44 -3.49
CA GLU A 587 -15.33 12.54 -2.62
C GLU A 587 -15.83 11.11 -2.75
N GLN A 588 -17.15 10.91 -2.73
CA GLN A 588 -17.74 9.60 -2.96
C GLN A 588 -17.43 9.07 -4.36
N GLY A 589 -17.50 9.95 -5.37
CA GLY A 589 -17.12 9.60 -6.73
C GLY A 589 -15.65 9.18 -6.82
N ALA A 590 -14.75 9.88 -6.14
CA ALA A 590 -13.34 9.53 -6.09
C ALA A 590 -13.11 8.18 -5.40
N LEU A 591 -13.80 7.90 -4.30
CA LEU A 591 -13.72 6.60 -3.60
C LEU A 591 -14.17 5.44 -4.50
N ILE A 592 -15.29 5.60 -5.21
CA ILE A 592 -15.78 4.57 -6.14
C ILE A 592 -14.75 4.30 -7.25
N ARG A 593 -14.16 5.36 -7.85
CA ARG A 593 -13.10 5.20 -8.86
C ARG A 593 -11.91 4.44 -8.31
N ARG A 594 -11.45 4.79 -7.11
CA ARG A 594 -10.30 4.12 -6.45
C ARG A 594 -10.58 2.64 -6.22
N LEU A 595 -11.74 2.27 -5.68
CA LEU A 595 -12.12 0.87 -5.41
C LEU A 595 -12.28 0.04 -6.69
N VAL A 596 -12.95 0.59 -7.71
CA VAL A 596 -13.13 -0.10 -9.00
C VAL A 596 -11.78 -0.32 -9.69
N HIS A 597 -10.91 0.71 -9.67
CA HIS A 597 -9.57 0.61 -10.22
C HIS A 597 -8.70 -0.40 -9.46
N ALA A 598 -8.74 -0.38 -8.11
CA ALA A 598 -8.00 -1.31 -7.26
C ALA A 598 -8.43 -2.77 -7.48
N GLN A 599 -9.68 -3.01 -7.90
CA GLN A 599 -10.20 -4.33 -8.25
C GLN A 599 -9.90 -4.71 -9.71
N HIS A 600 -9.30 -3.83 -10.53
CA HIS A 600 -9.09 -4.03 -11.96
C HIS A 600 -10.39 -4.26 -12.75
N LEU A 601 -11.47 -3.59 -12.36
CA LEU A 601 -12.71 -3.60 -13.11
C LEU A 601 -12.77 -2.43 -14.09
N ASP A 602 -13.43 -2.67 -15.22
CA ASP A 602 -13.70 -1.64 -16.20
C ASP A 602 -14.76 -0.68 -15.67
N LEU A 603 -14.49 0.63 -15.82
CA LEU A 603 -15.36 1.71 -15.37
C LEU A 603 -15.86 2.54 -16.55
N ILE A 604 -17.17 2.61 -16.70
CA ILE A 604 -17.80 3.61 -17.56
C ILE A 604 -17.92 4.89 -16.75
N ASP A 605 -17.18 5.92 -17.10
CA ASP A 605 -17.10 7.17 -16.34
C ASP A 605 -17.39 8.39 -17.22
N ARG A 606 -17.89 9.44 -16.59
CA ARG A 606 -18.06 10.75 -17.23
C ARG A 606 -16.75 11.53 -17.14
N LYS A 607 -16.23 11.99 -18.28
CA LYS A 607 -15.06 12.85 -18.29
C LYS A 607 -15.36 14.22 -17.67
N PRO A 608 -14.40 14.86 -17.00
CA PRO A 608 -14.58 16.22 -16.51
C PRO A 608 -15.04 17.18 -17.62
N GLY A 609 -16.14 17.92 -17.36
CA GLY A 609 -16.72 18.85 -18.33
C GLY A 609 -17.58 18.20 -19.44
N ASP A 610 -17.74 16.88 -19.45
CA ASP A 610 -18.60 16.21 -20.42
C ASP A 610 -20.08 16.42 -20.05
N THR A 611 -20.87 16.93 -21.01
CA THR A 611 -22.31 17.21 -20.88
C THR A 611 -23.17 16.21 -21.64
N ALA A 612 -22.57 15.14 -22.20
CA ALA A 612 -23.31 14.15 -22.96
C ALA A 612 -24.39 13.46 -22.11
N ALA A 613 -25.47 13.03 -22.74
CA ALA A 613 -26.50 12.23 -22.08
C ALA A 613 -25.95 10.86 -21.64
N ALA A 614 -26.46 10.31 -20.55
CA ALA A 614 -25.99 9.05 -19.97
C ALA A 614 -25.96 7.89 -20.98
N ASP A 615 -27.01 7.75 -21.78
CA ASP A 615 -27.08 6.71 -22.80
C ASP A 615 -26.03 6.85 -23.91
N ALA A 616 -25.65 8.08 -24.26
CA ALA A 616 -24.61 8.36 -25.24
C ALA A 616 -23.22 7.95 -24.72
N ILE A 617 -22.93 8.21 -23.43
CA ILE A 617 -21.69 7.79 -22.78
C ILE A 617 -21.59 6.26 -22.77
N VAL A 618 -22.65 5.57 -22.33
CA VAL A 618 -22.69 4.10 -22.29
C VAL A 618 -22.52 3.51 -23.70
N LYS A 619 -23.23 4.03 -24.70
CA LYS A 619 -23.12 3.59 -26.10
C LYS A 619 -21.70 3.75 -26.66
N ALA A 620 -21.09 4.91 -26.44
CA ALA A 620 -19.72 5.17 -26.88
C ALA A 620 -18.73 4.20 -26.25
N TRP A 621 -18.87 3.89 -24.96
CA TRP A 621 -18.02 2.95 -24.28
C TRP A 621 -18.17 1.52 -24.85
N PHE A 622 -19.39 1.01 -25.01
CA PHE A 622 -19.63 -0.31 -25.60
C PHE A 622 -19.13 -0.39 -27.04
N GLN A 623 -19.30 0.67 -27.84
CA GLN A 623 -18.77 0.74 -29.19
C GLN A 623 -17.22 0.59 -29.21
N ALA A 624 -16.52 1.24 -28.29
CA ALA A 624 -15.07 1.15 -28.20
C ALA A 624 -14.58 -0.25 -27.78
N HIS A 625 -15.35 -0.98 -26.97
CA HIS A 625 -14.94 -2.27 -26.40
C HIS A 625 -15.49 -3.50 -27.13
N ILE A 626 -16.62 -3.42 -27.84
CA ILE A 626 -17.17 -4.54 -28.64
C ILE A 626 -16.82 -4.41 -30.12
N GLY A 627 -16.79 -3.18 -30.63
CA GLY A 627 -16.58 -2.90 -32.05
C GLY A 627 -15.17 -3.13 -32.60
N GLN A 628 -14.24 -3.65 -31.76
CA GLN A 628 -12.85 -3.99 -32.16
C GLN A 628 -12.75 -5.52 -32.42
#